data_8e7e1fb1c5b44729ff911d4bd578a37a
#
_entry.id   8e7e1fb1c5b44729ff911d4bd578a37a
#
_cell.length_a   1.000
_cell.length_b   1.000
_cell.length_c   1.000
_cell.angle_alpha   90.00
_cell.angle_beta   90.00
_cell.angle_gamma   90.00
#
_symmetry.space_group_name_H-M   'P 1'
#
loop_
_entity.id
_entity.type
_entity.pdbx_description
1 polymer ?
#
loop_
_entity_poly.entity_id
_entity_poly.type
_entity_poly.pdbx_seq_one_letter_code
_entity_poly.pdbx_strand_id
1 'polypeptide(L)'
;MTGVLTKSLLLGVVTLALLHTGWAERCEFVEITDEWTYNYAATFSAPAPADFSGLVVDLYFNRPVDSIDFYQGTAEKVDDHHFILRDDSLSGTAGLIVECKFQAHFPEAQAVVTAATINGVPICEGGWTTVPPLQDPCDPTGMKPYDYAQVLCMGILFYEAERSGHLPADQRITWRYDSALDDGSDVGHDLTGGYYDAGDHVKFGFPMAYSASLIGWGLIDFADGYEAAGQVEYGRAAVKWATDYFLKAYTAHWEFYGQVGRGDLDHSYWGRPENMTMERPSMKIDEAAPGSELAGETAAALAIASIVFKEADPAYSSKILGVASELYEFADAKRQNYHISIPDAAAYYQSFSGYYDELLWAALWLYRATDDATYLDRARGHYAEIPTSPNNRLVQFSWDDKRAGAFSLGTLLDPEFTEYATGIQGFFDWVKHEAPYTPAGLVYLDTWGPNRHAANVAFLMFWNAKQGLDVEENRSWGQGQINYILGDTGRSFVVGYGVNPPKRPHHRSSSCPSMPGSCHDGWAEKQEGPNPQTLYGALVGGPSEDDTYTDDRIDYIHNEVACDYNAAFVGALAALVEIN
;
A
#
# COMPACT_ATOMS: atom_id res chain seq x y z
N MET A 1 -40.72 53.68 -43.30
CA MET A 1 -41.60 52.60 -42.91
C MET A 1 -40.80 51.63 -42.07
N THR A 2 -40.92 51.82 -40.90
CA THR A 2 -40.75 51.11 -39.67
C THR A 2 -40.64 49.56 -39.75
N GLY A 3 -39.54 49.01 -39.30
CA GLY A 3 -39.34 47.57 -39.01
C GLY A 3 -38.54 47.44 -37.75
N VAL A 4 -39.20 46.93 -36.73
CA VAL A 4 -38.72 46.74 -35.36
C VAL A 4 -37.79 45.54 -35.33
N LEU A 5 -36.54 45.72 -34.86
CA LEU A 5 -35.59 44.66 -34.56
C LEU A 5 -35.69 44.27 -33.06
N THR A 6 -36.21 43.10 -32.81
CA THR A 6 -36.16 42.44 -31.52
C THR A 6 -34.76 41.84 -31.30
N LYS A 7 -34.06 42.31 -30.26
CA LYS A 7 -32.80 41.72 -29.76
C LYS A 7 -33.13 40.55 -28.86
N SER A 8 -32.78 39.34 -29.28
CA SER A 8 -32.70 38.16 -28.40
C SER A 8 -31.32 38.19 -27.73
N LEU A 9 -31.30 38.30 -26.40
CA LEU A 9 -30.11 38.03 -25.59
C LEU A 9 -29.91 36.52 -25.50
N LEU A 10 -28.84 36.00 -26.10
CA LEU A 10 -28.29 34.68 -25.75
C LEU A 10 -27.43 34.88 -24.50
N LEU A 11 -27.88 34.33 -23.35
CA LEU A 11 -27.00 34.06 -22.22
C LEU A 11 -26.12 32.86 -22.59
N GLY A 12 -24.87 33.14 -22.86
CA GLY A 12 -23.85 32.11 -22.93
C GLY A 12 -23.48 31.64 -21.52
N VAL A 13 -23.82 30.43 -21.17
CA VAL A 13 -23.30 29.74 -19.98
C VAL A 13 -21.86 29.38 -20.29
N VAL A 14 -20.93 30.14 -19.72
CA VAL A 14 -19.51 29.75 -19.69
C VAL A 14 -19.37 28.71 -18.58
N THR A 15 -19.33 27.45 -18.94
CA THR A 15 -18.93 26.38 -18.05
C THR A 15 -17.41 26.50 -17.83
N LEU A 16 -16.99 27.10 -16.72
CA LEU A 16 -15.63 26.94 -16.23
C LEU A 16 -15.48 25.49 -15.79
N ALA A 17 -14.69 24.72 -16.51
CA ALA A 17 -14.16 23.46 -16.02
C ALA A 17 -13.13 23.80 -14.92
N LEU A 18 -13.55 23.73 -13.66
CA LEU A 18 -12.65 23.72 -12.51
C LEU A 18 -11.92 22.38 -12.51
N LEU A 19 -10.62 22.43 -12.59
CA LEU A 19 -9.71 21.31 -12.35
C LEU A 19 -10.01 20.76 -10.95
N HIS A 20 -10.49 19.52 -10.89
CA HIS A 20 -10.72 18.79 -9.64
C HIS A 20 -9.36 18.47 -9.01
N THR A 21 -8.98 19.24 -8.01
CA THR A 21 -8.05 18.82 -6.97
C THR A 21 -8.89 18.07 -5.94
N GLY A 22 -8.51 16.82 -5.62
CA GLY A 22 -9.31 15.89 -4.82
C GLY A 22 -9.46 16.29 -3.35
N TRP A 23 -10.31 17.27 -3.11
CA TRP A 23 -10.90 17.54 -1.79
C TRP A 23 -12.27 16.86 -1.78
N ALA A 24 -12.61 16.14 -0.70
CA ALA A 24 -13.99 15.75 -0.48
C ALA A 24 -14.85 17.02 -0.63
N GLU A 25 -15.80 17.01 -1.58
CA GLU A 25 -16.60 18.19 -1.86
C GLU A 25 -17.35 18.58 -0.58
N ARG A 26 -17.04 19.76 -0.07
CA ARG A 26 -17.73 20.37 1.06
C ARG A 26 -19.18 20.57 0.70
N CYS A 27 -20.08 20.31 1.65
CA CYS A 27 -21.49 20.67 1.49
C CYS A 27 -21.62 22.15 1.14
N GLU A 28 -22.15 22.47 -0.02
CA GLU A 28 -22.27 23.84 -0.54
C GLU A 28 -23.17 24.75 0.31
N PHE A 29 -24.01 24.15 1.17
CA PHE A 29 -24.91 24.85 2.06
C PHE A 29 -24.29 25.20 3.43
N VAL A 30 -23.01 24.91 3.65
CA VAL A 30 -22.28 25.25 4.87
C VAL A 30 -21.22 26.30 4.59
N GLU A 31 -21.37 27.47 5.17
CA GLU A 31 -20.40 28.56 5.14
C GLU A 31 -19.66 28.65 6.47
N ILE A 32 -18.35 28.52 6.46
CA ILE A 32 -17.51 28.77 7.64
C ILE A 32 -17.34 30.29 7.75
N THR A 33 -17.75 30.86 8.88
CA THR A 33 -17.76 32.31 9.11
C THR A 33 -16.53 32.80 9.87
N ASP A 34 -16.01 31.98 10.78
CA ASP A 34 -14.82 32.26 11.57
C ASP A 34 -14.07 30.96 11.85
N GLU A 35 -12.72 31.01 11.87
CA GLU A 35 -11.86 29.85 12.11
C GLU A 35 -10.84 30.10 13.22
N TRP A 36 -10.59 29.06 14.05
CA TRP A 36 -9.54 29.00 15.07
C TRP A 36 -8.82 27.65 14.99
N THR A 37 -7.75 27.47 15.75
CA THR A 37 -6.86 26.30 15.63
C THR A 37 -7.57 24.94 15.74
N TYR A 38 -8.59 24.82 16.60
CA TYR A 38 -9.30 23.55 16.86
C TYR A 38 -10.84 23.69 16.83
N ASN A 39 -11.35 24.75 16.23
CA ASN A 39 -12.77 24.95 16.06
C ASN A 39 -13.08 25.98 14.97
N TYR A 40 -14.29 25.96 14.45
CA TYR A 40 -14.82 27.02 13.61
C TYR A 40 -16.28 27.31 13.91
N ALA A 41 -16.72 28.53 13.63
CA ALA A 41 -18.13 28.89 13.55
C ALA A 41 -18.60 28.73 12.08
N ALA A 42 -19.80 28.19 11.90
CA ALA A 42 -20.38 28.02 10.58
C ALA A 42 -21.90 28.27 10.58
N THR A 43 -22.42 28.56 9.39
CA THR A 43 -23.84 28.62 9.11
C THR A 43 -24.21 27.58 8.07
N PHE A 44 -25.09 26.64 8.39
CA PHE A 44 -25.79 25.82 7.41
C PHE A 44 -27.01 26.59 6.94
N SER A 45 -27.20 26.77 5.65
CA SER A 45 -28.29 27.55 5.05
C SER A 45 -28.83 26.86 3.80
N ALA A 46 -30.00 26.24 3.90
CA ALA A 46 -30.59 25.48 2.80
C ALA A 46 -32.13 25.60 2.74
N PRO A 47 -32.74 25.44 1.54
CA PRO A 47 -34.21 25.42 1.43
C PRO A 47 -34.76 24.12 2.04
N ALA A 48 -35.81 24.23 2.86
CA ALA A 48 -36.51 23.06 3.37
C ALA A 48 -37.12 22.23 2.23
N PRO A 49 -36.90 20.91 2.19
CA PRO A 49 -37.37 20.06 1.09
C PRO A 49 -38.86 19.79 1.13
N ALA A 50 -39.50 19.93 2.29
CA ALA A 50 -40.94 19.72 2.55
C ALA A 50 -41.43 20.61 3.69
N ASP A 51 -42.75 20.66 3.88
CA ASP A 51 -43.35 21.27 5.07
C ASP A 51 -42.89 20.52 6.32
N PHE A 52 -42.61 21.24 7.42
CA PHE A 52 -42.10 20.62 8.65
C PHE A 52 -42.62 21.29 9.91
N SER A 53 -42.66 20.51 11.00
CA SER A 53 -42.93 20.98 12.36
C SER A 53 -41.90 20.36 13.29
N GLY A 54 -40.98 21.17 13.80
CA GLY A 54 -39.72 20.76 14.39
C GLY A 54 -38.63 20.56 13.33
N LEU A 55 -37.52 21.27 13.49
CA LEU A 55 -36.39 21.14 12.61
C LEU A 55 -35.41 20.08 13.12
N VAL A 56 -34.99 19.18 12.22
CA VAL A 56 -33.90 18.22 12.46
C VAL A 56 -32.92 18.34 11.32
N VAL A 57 -31.66 18.68 11.60
CA VAL A 57 -30.59 18.74 10.63
C VAL A 57 -29.52 17.75 11.04
N ASP A 58 -29.27 16.74 10.21
CA ASP A 58 -28.11 15.87 10.36
C ASP A 58 -26.93 16.49 9.63
N LEU A 59 -25.79 16.55 10.30
CA LEU A 59 -24.51 17.00 9.73
C LEU A 59 -23.50 15.86 9.78
N TYR A 60 -22.91 15.54 8.63
CA TYR A 60 -21.87 14.52 8.49
C TYR A 60 -20.54 15.19 8.15
N PHE A 61 -19.49 14.82 8.89
CA PHE A 61 -18.16 15.43 8.80
C PHE A 61 -17.16 14.45 8.22
N ASN A 62 -16.20 14.94 7.44
CA ASN A 62 -15.11 14.14 6.88
C ASN A 62 -14.04 13.74 7.90
N ARG A 63 -14.03 14.34 9.09
CA ARG A 63 -13.11 14.08 10.18
C ARG A 63 -13.82 14.11 11.52
N PRO A 64 -13.23 13.52 12.59
CA PRO A 64 -13.82 13.55 13.92
C PRO A 64 -14.08 14.95 14.44
N VAL A 65 -15.24 15.12 15.04
CA VAL A 65 -15.68 16.32 15.75
C VAL A 65 -15.98 15.95 17.21
N ASP A 66 -15.41 16.68 18.15
CA ASP A 66 -15.59 16.42 19.58
C ASP A 66 -16.99 16.83 20.05
N SER A 67 -17.40 18.02 19.68
CA SER A 67 -18.71 18.59 20.05
C SER A 67 -19.16 19.66 19.07
N ILE A 68 -20.46 19.91 19.07
CA ILE A 68 -21.09 21.05 18.38
C ILE A 68 -21.87 21.88 19.38
N ASP A 69 -21.60 23.18 19.39
CA ASP A 69 -22.44 24.17 20.03
C ASP A 69 -23.47 24.69 19.01
N PHE A 70 -24.72 24.34 19.20
CA PHE A 70 -25.83 24.81 18.35
C PHE A 70 -26.61 25.91 19.04
N TYR A 71 -26.65 27.09 18.45
CA TYR A 71 -27.15 28.29 19.12
C TYR A 71 -28.69 28.43 19.16
N GLN A 72 -29.40 27.71 18.29
CA GLN A 72 -30.85 27.80 18.19
C GLN A 72 -31.61 26.64 18.85
N GLY A 73 -30.88 25.61 19.31
CA GLY A 73 -31.53 24.42 19.87
C GLY A 73 -30.56 23.50 20.57
N THR A 74 -30.66 22.22 20.31
CA THR A 74 -29.78 21.19 20.89
C THR A 74 -28.98 20.49 19.82
N ALA A 75 -27.73 20.16 20.14
CA ALA A 75 -26.89 19.28 19.32
C ALA A 75 -26.73 17.93 20.02
N GLU A 76 -27.00 16.85 19.31
CA GLU A 76 -26.84 15.47 19.75
C GLU A 76 -25.68 14.85 18.97
N LYS A 77 -24.67 14.33 19.66
CA LYS A 77 -23.60 13.56 19.04
C LYS A 77 -24.04 12.11 18.87
N VAL A 78 -24.18 11.66 17.63
CA VAL A 78 -24.47 10.26 17.29
C VAL A 78 -23.19 9.43 17.29
N ASP A 79 -22.16 9.96 16.62
CA ASP A 79 -20.80 9.44 16.63
C ASP A 79 -19.81 10.60 16.35
N ASP A 80 -18.52 10.28 16.18
CA ASP A 80 -17.48 11.29 15.98
C ASP A 80 -17.59 12.05 14.64
N HIS A 81 -18.38 11.56 13.69
CA HIS A 81 -18.59 12.13 12.36
C HIS A 81 -20.03 12.59 12.11
N HIS A 82 -20.97 12.27 13.01
CA HIS A 82 -22.40 12.53 12.81
C HIS A 82 -23.01 13.23 14.01
N PHE A 83 -23.60 14.40 13.76
CA PHE A 83 -24.32 15.22 14.73
C PHE A 83 -25.71 15.53 14.22
N ILE A 84 -26.67 15.58 15.16
CA ILE A 84 -28.05 15.98 14.89
C ILE A 84 -28.31 17.30 15.60
N LEU A 85 -28.63 18.32 14.83
CA LEU A 85 -29.12 19.62 15.36
C LEU A 85 -30.64 19.62 15.39
N ARG A 86 -31.24 20.02 16.50
CA ARG A 86 -32.69 20.05 16.68
C ARG A 86 -33.17 21.43 17.15
N ASP A 87 -34.19 21.96 16.48
CA ASP A 87 -34.97 23.10 16.93
C ASP A 87 -36.47 22.76 16.82
N ASP A 88 -37.04 22.27 17.93
CA ASP A 88 -38.43 21.85 17.99
C ASP A 88 -39.43 23.04 17.91
N SER A 89 -38.92 24.26 18.03
CA SER A 89 -39.73 25.48 17.94
C SER A 89 -39.94 25.99 16.52
N LEU A 90 -39.05 25.58 15.59
CA LEU A 90 -39.08 26.04 14.22
C LEU A 90 -40.03 25.18 13.38
N SER A 91 -40.93 25.81 12.64
CA SER A 91 -41.82 25.16 11.68
C SER A 91 -41.89 25.98 10.41
N GLY A 92 -42.07 25.35 9.29
CA GLY A 92 -42.06 26.04 7.99
C GLY A 92 -42.63 25.19 6.86
N THR A 93 -42.72 25.84 5.70
CA THR A 93 -43.18 25.21 4.45
C THR A 93 -42.00 24.90 3.53
N ALA A 94 -42.21 23.98 2.57
CA ALA A 94 -41.24 23.68 1.53
C ALA A 94 -40.71 24.95 0.86
N GLY A 95 -39.39 25.03 0.70
CA GLY A 95 -38.69 26.20 0.14
C GLY A 95 -38.30 27.29 1.13
N LEU A 96 -38.76 27.23 2.40
CA LEU A 96 -38.26 28.13 3.44
C LEU A 96 -36.76 27.92 3.64
N ILE A 97 -35.97 28.99 3.63
CA ILE A 97 -34.54 28.88 3.94
C ILE A 97 -34.37 28.62 5.43
N VAL A 98 -33.80 27.49 5.75
CA VAL A 98 -33.43 27.06 7.11
C VAL A 98 -32.01 27.50 7.38
N GLU A 99 -31.77 28.26 8.45
CA GLU A 99 -30.42 28.67 8.88
C GLU A 99 -30.11 28.06 10.24
N CYS A 100 -29.01 27.28 10.32
CA CYS A 100 -28.47 26.73 11.55
C CYS A 100 -27.06 27.27 11.79
N LYS A 101 -26.89 28.02 12.88
CA LYS A 101 -25.58 28.56 13.28
C LYS A 101 -25.00 27.69 14.37
N PHE A 102 -23.79 27.17 14.12
CA PHE A 102 -23.13 26.27 15.05
C PHE A 102 -21.62 26.53 15.11
N GLN A 103 -21.01 26.07 16.20
CA GLN A 103 -19.57 26.01 16.33
C GLN A 103 -19.16 24.54 16.48
N ALA A 104 -18.28 24.07 15.60
CA ALA A 104 -17.73 22.73 15.66
C ALA A 104 -16.36 22.75 16.33
N HIS A 105 -16.15 21.83 17.27
CA HIS A 105 -14.87 21.62 17.98
C HIS A 105 -14.28 20.29 17.55
N PHE A 106 -13.00 20.27 17.18
CA PHE A 106 -12.33 19.07 16.69
C PHE A 106 -10.97 18.88 17.38
N PRO A 107 -10.55 17.61 17.57
CA PRO A 107 -9.38 17.32 18.40
C PRO A 107 -8.05 17.73 17.75
N GLU A 108 -7.93 17.69 16.42
CA GLU A 108 -6.62 17.83 15.76
C GLU A 108 -6.67 18.64 14.47
N ALA A 109 -7.50 18.29 13.50
CA ALA A 109 -7.54 18.95 12.20
C ALA A 109 -8.95 19.40 11.86
N GLN A 110 -9.06 20.47 11.10
CA GLN A 110 -10.33 21.03 10.68
C GLN A 110 -11.19 19.97 9.98
N ALA A 111 -12.35 19.70 10.57
CA ALA A 111 -13.39 18.86 9.97
C ALA A 111 -14.33 19.75 9.14
N VAL A 112 -14.74 19.28 7.96
CA VAL A 112 -15.72 19.97 7.13
C VAL A 112 -16.96 19.12 6.96
N VAL A 113 -18.14 19.76 6.91
CA VAL A 113 -19.38 19.05 6.61
C VAL A 113 -19.37 18.64 5.14
N THR A 114 -19.57 17.37 4.88
CA THR A 114 -19.59 16.80 3.53
C THR A 114 -20.98 16.37 3.09
N ALA A 115 -21.86 16.02 4.03
CA ALA A 115 -23.25 15.71 3.75
C ALA A 115 -24.16 16.30 4.82
N ALA A 116 -25.40 16.63 4.46
CA ALA A 116 -26.43 17.08 5.40
C ALA A 116 -27.82 16.63 4.97
N THR A 117 -28.69 16.40 5.96
CA THR A 117 -30.13 16.19 5.72
C THR A 117 -30.96 17.25 6.45
N ILE A 118 -32.14 17.54 5.94
CA ILE A 118 -33.20 18.26 6.70
C ILE A 118 -34.35 17.30 6.87
N ASN A 119 -34.72 17.00 8.11
CA ASN A 119 -35.78 16.05 8.47
C ASN A 119 -35.68 14.72 7.71
N GLY A 120 -34.46 14.20 7.59
CA GLY A 120 -34.14 12.95 6.91
C GLY A 120 -34.10 13.02 5.38
N VAL A 121 -34.32 14.19 4.77
CA VAL A 121 -34.19 14.36 3.31
C VAL A 121 -32.80 14.92 2.98
N PRO A 122 -32.00 14.24 2.13
CA PRO A 122 -30.68 14.72 1.73
C PRO A 122 -30.72 16.10 1.07
N ILE A 123 -29.82 16.99 1.49
CA ILE A 123 -29.68 18.35 0.98
C ILE A 123 -28.37 18.52 0.20
N CYS A 124 -27.29 17.95 0.68
CA CYS A 124 -26.05 17.84 -0.06
C CYS A 124 -25.55 16.39 0.02
N GLU A 125 -25.18 15.85 -1.11
CA GLU A 125 -24.66 14.50 -1.25
C GLU A 125 -23.13 14.56 -1.35
N GLY A 126 -22.45 14.53 -0.23
CA GLY A 126 -21.07 14.10 -0.14
C GLY A 126 -21.13 12.71 0.49
N GLY A 127 -20.80 11.71 -0.29
CA GLY A 127 -21.02 10.32 0.16
C GLY A 127 -20.11 9.92 1.32
N TRP A 128 -20.56 10.11 2.54
CA TRP A 128 -20.20 9.24 3.65
C TRP A 128 -21.30 8.19 3.76
N THR A 129 -21.09 7.07 3.09
CA THR A 129 -21.62 5.84 3.65
C THR A 129 -20.84 5.64 4.94
N THR A 130 -21.52 5.62 6.08
CA THR A 130 -20.97 5.06 7.31
C THR A 130 -20.41 3.68 6.92
N VAL A 131 -19.10 3.60 6.72
CA VAL A 131 -18.45 2.30 6.60
C VAL A 131 -18.63 1.70 7.99
N PRO A 132 -19.40 0.61 8.14
CA PRO A 132 -19.49 -0.05 9.42
C PRO A 132 -18.05 -0.35 9.88
N PRO A 133 -17.74 -0.24 11.18
CA PRO A 133 -16.43 -0.65 11.65
C PRO A 133 -16.20 -2.06 11.12
N LEU A 134 -15.10 -2.24 10.39
CA LEU A 134 -14.74 -3.50 9.77
C LEU A 134 -14.71 -4.62 10.82
N GLN A 135 -15.80 -5.36 10.89
CA GLN A 135 -15.79 -6.69 11.48
C GLN A 135 -15.17 -7.57 10.40
N ASP A 136 -13.93 -7.98 10.59
CA ASP A 136 -13.15 -8.81 9.66
C ASP A 136 -13.41 -8.43 8.18
N PRO A 137 -12.55 -7.61 7.56
CA PRO A 137 -12.81 -7.08 6.21
C PRO A 137 -12.78 -8.12 5.11
N CYS A 138 -12.43 -9.36 5.44
CA CYS A 138 -12.26 -10.47 4.51
C CYS A 138 -13.11 -11.65 4.96
N ASP A 139 -14.29 -11.81 4.35
CA ASP A 139 -15.20 -12.90 4.66
C ASP A 139 -14.58 -14.27 4.38
N PRO A 140 -14.76 -15.26 5.28
CA PRO A 140 -14.34 -16.63 5.02
C PRO A 140 -15.05 -17.23 3.81
N THR A 141 -14.28 -17.80 2.88
CA THR A 141 -14.83 -18.50 1.70
C THR A 141 -15.10 -19.99 1.99
N GLY A 142 -14.46 -20.52 3.03
CA GLY A 142 -14.57 -21.94 3.43
C GLY A 142 -13.66 -22.89 2.67
N MET A 143 -12.70 -22.37 1.90
CA MET A 143 -11.69 -23.16 1.18
C MET A 143 -10.87 -24.02 2.15
N LYS A 144 -10.38 -25.17 1.69
CA LYS A 144 -9.61 -26.14 2.48
C LYS A 144 -8.31 -26.53 1.75
N PRO A 145 -7.22 -26.91 2.47
CA PRO A 145 -7.14 -27.08 3.93
C PRO A 145 -7.15 -25.77 4.72
N TYR A 146 -6.70 -24.66 4.09
CA TYR A 146 -6.77 -23.29 4.60
C TYR A 146 -7.62 -22.42 3.68
N ASP A 147 -8.13 -21.32 4.18
CA ASP A 147 -8.88 -20.35 3.36
C ASP A 147 -7.92 -19.36 2.69
N TYR A 148 -7.24 -19.83 1.63
CA TYR A 148 -6.23 -19.03 0.92
C TYR A 148 -6.82 -17.75 0.32
N ALA A 149 -8.09 -17.76 -0.10
CA ALA A 149 -8.76 -16.59 -0.65
C ALA A 149 -9.01 -15.52 0.44
N GLN A 150 -9.43 -15.93 1.63
CA GLN A 150 -9.55 -15.03 2.78
C GLN A 150 -8.19 -14.43 3.14
N VAL A 151 -7.14 -15.25 3.21
CA VAL A 151 -5.79 -14.76 3.58
C VAL A 151 -5.23 -13.85 2.47
N LEU A 152 -5.51 -14.11 1.21
CA LEU A 152 -5.16 -13.21 0.11
C LEU A 152 -5.80 -11.82 0.27
N CYS A 153 -7.11 -11.79 0.59
CA CYS A 153 -7.79 -10.54 0.91
C CYS A 153 -7.12 -9.82 2.07
N MET A 154 -6.84 -10.53 3.18
CA MET A 154 -6.19 -9.95 4.36
C MET A 154 -4.76 -9.47 4.04
N GLY A 155 -4.00 -10.22 3.22
CA GLY A 155 -2.66 -9.83 2.80
C GLY A 155 -2.63 -8.56 1.95
N ILE A 156 -3.63 -8.34 1.12
CA ILE A 156 -3.80 -7.07 0.38
C ILE A 156 -4.24 -5.94 1.32
N LEU A 157 -5.09 -6.24 2.31
CA LEU A 157 -5.53 -5.27 3.30
C LEU A 157 -4.37 -4.71 4.14
N PHE A 158 -3.33 -5.51 4.39
CA PHE A 158 -2.11 -5.05 5.06
C PHE A 158 -1.50 -3.83 4.34
N TYR A 159 -1.43 -3.83 3.01
CA TYR A 159 -0.92 -2.68 2.26
C TYR A 159 -1.78 -1.42 2.42
N GLU A 160 -3.07 -1.55 2.67
CA GLU A 160 -3.90 -0.38 2.99
C GLU A 160 -3.54 0.23 4.35
N ALA A 161 -3.08 -0.60 5.31
CA ALA A 161 -2.60 -0.11 6.59
C ALA A 161 -1.26 0.62 6.48
N GLU A 162 -0.43 0.28 5.49
CA GLU A 162 0.89 0.90 5.27
C GLU A 162 0.85 2.16 4.38
N ARG A 163 -0.30 2.56 3.87
CA ARG A 163 -0.42 3.77 3.03
C ARG A 163 0.04 5.02 3.77
N SER A 164 0.82 5.84 3.09
CA SER A 164 1.22 7.20 3.45
C SER A 164 0.48 8.22 2.57
N GLY A 165 0.38 9.47 3.00
CA GLY A 165 -0.29 10.55 2.27
C GLY A 165 -1.77 10.68 2.59
N HIS A 166 -2.51 11.28 1.65
CA HIS A 166 -3.97 11.35 1.71
C HIS A 166 -4.58 9.97 1.42
N LEU A 167 -5.33 9.44 2.36
CA LEU A 167 -5.98 8.14 2.19
C LEU A 167 -7.25 8.27 1.34
N PRO A 168 -7.55 7.27 0.48
CA PRO A 168 -8.75 7.29 -0.34
C PRO A 168 -10.01 7.12 0.51
N ALA A 169 -11.14 7.63 0.02
CA ALA A 169 -12.42 7.58 0.75
C ALA A 169 -12.94 6.15 0.99
N ASP A 170 -12.52 5.21 0.16
CA ASP A 170 -12.83 3.77 0.25
C ASP A 170 -11.80 2.95 1.03
N GLN A 171 -10.94 3.62 1.81
CA GLN A 171 -9.95 2.97 2.69
C GLN A 171 -10.64 2.00 3.65
N ARG A 172 -10.34 0.71 3.57
CA ARG A 172 -10.95 -0.33 4.41
C ARG A 172 -10.39 -0.37 5.84
N ILE A 173 -9.17 0.13 6.05
CA ILE A 173 -8.55 0.25 7.38
C ILE A 173 -9.02 1.55 8.02
N THR A 174 -9.86 1.43 9.06
CA THR A 174 -10.57 2.57 9.67
C THR A 174 -9.79 3.28 10.78
N TRP A 175 -8.70 2.69 11.26
CA TRP A 175 -7.86 3.26 12.31
C TRP A 175 -6.63 4.03 11.77
N ARG A 176 -6.46 4.09 10.44
CA ARG A 176 -5.47 4.91 9.76
C ARG A 176 -6.13 6.16 9.19
N TYR A 177 -5.37 7.25 9.19
CA TYR A 177 -5.78 8.57 8.68
C TYR A 177 -4.68 9.14 7.80
N ASP A 178 -4.91 10.33 7.23
CA ASP A 178 -3.93 11.05 6.44
C ASP A 178 -2.65 11.32 7.25
N SER A 179 -1.49 11.12 6.65
CA SER A 179 -0.21 11.28 7.34
C SER A 179 0.91 11.63 6.37
N ALA A 180 2.01 12.20 6.85
CA ALA A 180 3.16 12.60 6.04
C ALA A 180 2.79 13.49 4.84
N LEU A 181 1.87 14.46 5.06
CA LEU A 181 1.36 15.34 4.01
C LEU A 181 2.34 16.39 3.53
N ASP A 182 3.42 16.60 4.30
CA ASP A 182 4.50 17.54 3.98
C ASP A 182 5.73 16.85 3.37
N ASP A 183 5.67 15.54 3.09
CA ASP A 183 6.78 14.79 2.50
C ASP A 183 7.20 15.42 1.16
N GLY A 184 8.50 15.74 1.03
CA GLY A 184 9.07 16.42 -0.13
C GLY A 184 9.09 17.94 -0.06
N SER A 185 8.48 18.55 0.98
CA SER A 185 8.50 20.02 1.16
C SER A 185 9.91 20.57 1.35
N ASP A 186 10.83 19.79 1.92
CA ASP A 186 12.25 20.11 2.11
C ASP A 186 13.01 20.31 0.79
N VAL A 187 12.53 19.71 -0.27
CA VAL A 187 13.11 19.76 -1.64
C VAL A 187 12.21 20.44 -2.67
N GLY A 188 11.03 20.88 -2.25
CA GLY A 188 10.08 21.61 -3.11
C GLY A 188 9.33 20.71 -4.11
N HIS A 189 9.23 19.42 -3.83
CA HIS A 189 8.48 18.43 -4.61
C HIS A 189 7.37 17.80 -3.77
N ASP A 190 6.30 17.33 -4.42
CA ASP A 190 5.27 16.50 -3.80
C ASP A 190 5.75 15.05 -3.77
N LEU A 191 6.19 14.58 -2.60
CA LEU A 191 6.56 13.20 -2.34
C LEU A 191 5.57 12.50 -1.40
N THR A 192 4.33 13.00 -1.32
CA THR A 192 3.25 12.35 -0.56
C THR A 192 2.77 11.07 -1.23
N GLY A 193 2.24 10.13 -0.46
CA GLY A 193 1.81 8.83 -0.97
C GLY A 193 2.90 7.75 -0.83
N GLY A 194 2.73 6.63 -1.50
CA GLY A 194 3.55 5.44 -1.31
C GLY A 194 3.25 4.72 0.00
N TYR A 195 4.11 3.80 0.37
CA TYR A 195 3.98 2.99 1.57
C TYR A 195 5.05 3.32 2.60
N TYR A 196 4.69 3.30 3.86
CA TYR A 196 5.64 3.03 4.92
C TYR A 196 6.17 1.61 4.75
N ASP A 197 7.40 1.39 5.12
CA ASP A 197 8.12 0.17 4.78
C ASP A 197 7.65 -1.05 5.57
N ALA A 198 7.56 -0.88 6.89
CA ALA A 198 7.38 -1.96 7.83
C ALA A 198 6.58 -1.49 9.06
N GLY A 199 7.02 -1.86 10.28
CA GLY A 199 6.46 -1.30 11.50
C GLY A 199 6.84 0.15 11.78
N ASP A 200 7.70 0.73 10.98
CA ASP A 200 8.20 2.12 11.01
C ASP A 200 7.43 3.03 10.05
N HIS A 201 7.95 4.25 9.84
CA HIS A 201 7.33 5.22 8.95
C HIS A 201 8.30 5.80 7.90
N VAL A 202 9.44 5.15 7.67
CA VAL A 202 10.32 5.51 6.55
C VAL A 202 9.71 5.00 5.24
N LYS A 203 9.88 5.74 4.17
CA LYS A 203 9.58 5.27 2.81
C LYS A 203 10.88 4.88 2.12
N PHE A 204 11.18 3.59 2.08
CA PHE A 204 12.32 3.04 1.34
C PHE A 204 11.86 2.62 -0.05
N GLY A 205 12.33 3.33 -1.08
CA GLY A 205 11.92 3.09 -2.47
C GLY A 205 12.32 1.72 -3.00
N PHE A 206 13.45 1.17 -2.56
CA PHE A 206 13.96 -0.10 -3.08
C PHE A 206 13.07 -1.31 -2.69
N PRO A 207 12.79 -1.59 -1.40
CA PRO A 207 11.86 -2.66 -1.03
C PRO A 207 10.41 -2.36 -1.43
N MET A 208 9.99 -1.08 -1.51
CA MET A 208 8.67 -0.71 -2.02
C MET A 208 8.51 -1.11 -3.50
N ALA A 209 9.54 -0.90 -4.32
CA ALA A 209 9.53 -1.28 -5.72
C ALA A 209 9.47 -2.81 -5.89
N TYR A 210 10.25 -3.56 -5.10
CA TYR A 210 10.15 -5.02 -5.04
C TYR A 210 8.74 -5.49 -4.67
N SER A 211 8.12 -4.86 -3.67
CA SER A 211 6.77 -5.21 -3.23
C SER A 211 5.74 -4.99 -4.36
N ALA A 212 5.80 -3.85 -5.04
CA ALA A 212 4.95 -3.56 -6.18
C ALA A 212 5.18 -4.53 -7.34
N SER A 213 6.45 -4.92 -7.59
CA SER A 213 6.83 -5.91 -8.61
C SER A 213 6.16 -7.27 -8.34
N LEU A 214 6.23 -7.77 -7.11
CA LEU A 214 5.72 -9.10 -6.79
C LEU A 214 4.19 -9.16 -6.77
N ILE A 215 3.51 -8.13 -6.23
CA ILE A 215 2.04 -8.03 -6.29
C ILE A 215 1.61 -7.97 -7.77
N GLY A 216 2.26 -7.13 -8.57
CA GLY A 216 1.97 -7.00 -9.99
C GLY A 216 2.22 -8.29 -10.77
N TRP A 217 3.32 -8.99 -10.48
CA TRP A 217 3.60 -10.29 -11.09
C TRP A 217 2.52 -11.32 -10.75
N GLY A 218 2.09 -11.37 -9.49
CA GLY A 218 0.95 -12.20 -9.08
C GLY A 218 -0.33 -11.89 -9.85
N LEU A 219 -0.68 -10.60 -10.01
CA LEU A 219 -1.85 -10.15 -10.77
C LEU A 219 -1.79 -10.54 -12.25
N ILE A 220 -0.60 -10.60 -12.86
CA ILE A 220 -0.42 -11.00 -14.26
C ILE A 220 -0.56 -12.52 -14.41
N ASP A 221 0.16 -13.29 -13.59
CA ASP A 221 0.36 -14.71 -13.84
C ASP A 221 -0.53 -15.63 -12.98
N PHE A 222 -1.17 -15.10 -11.92
CA PHE A 222 -2.19 -15.79 -11.11
C PHE A 222 -3.50 -15.00 -11.10
N ALA A 223 -3.86 -14.42 -12.23
CA ALA A 223 -5.05 -13.59 -12.40
C ALA A 223 -6.34 -14.32 -12.00
N ASP A 224 -6.48 -15.60 -12.37
CA ASP A 224 -7.65 -16.43 -12.05
C ASP A 224 -7.80 -16.59 -10.51
N GLY A 225 -6.69 -16.70 -9.78
CA GLY A 225 -6.69 -16.76 -8.33
C GLY A 225 -7.13 -15.44 -7.67
N TYR A 226 -6.64 -14.31 -8.18
CA TYR A 226 -7.11 -12.99 -7.73
C TYR A 226 -8.58 -12.76 -8.06
N GLU A 227 -9.06 -13.20 -9.24
CA GLU A 227 -10.46 -13.08 -9.65
C GLU A 227 -11.36 -13.94 -8.76
N ALA A 228 -11.00 -15.21 -8.54
CA ALA A 228 -11.75 -16.13 -7.69
C ALA A 228 -11.84 -15.65 -6.23
N ALA A 229 -10.80 -14.96 -5.73
CA ALA A 229 -10.80 -14.35 -4.41
C ALA A 229 -11.48 -12.96 -4.38
N GLY A 230 -11.91 -12.40 -5.51
CA GLY A 230 -12.47 -11.04 -5.59
C GLY A 230 -11.47 -9.93 -5.29
N GLN A 231 -10.15 -10.16 -5.51
CA GLN A 231 -9.09 -9.25 -5.10
C GLN A 231 -8.38 -8.52 -6.26
N VAL A 232 -8.86 -8.62 -7.49
CA VAL A 232 -8.24 -7.99 -8.66
C VAL A 232 -8.13 -6.47 -8.50
N GLU A 233 -9.21 -5.79 -8.17
CA GLU A 233 -9.22 -4.34 -8.07
C GLU A 233 -8.43 -3.83 -6.85
N TYR A 234 -8.48 -4.55 -5.73
CA TYR A 234 -7.68 -4.22 -4.55
C TYR A 234 -6.18 -4.45 -4.79
N GLY A 235 -5.82 -5.52 -5.50
CA GLY A 235 -4.43 -5.76 -5.93
C GLY A 235 -3.94 -4.69 -6.90
N ARG A 236 -4.76 -4.28 -7.88
CA ARG A 236 -4.47 -3.16 -8.78
C ARG A 236 -4.29 -1.86 -8.00
N ALA A 237 -5.16 -1.58 -7.03
CA ALA A 237 -5.05 -0.39 -6.20
C ALA A 237 -3.76 -0.40 -5.37
N ALA A 238 -3.34 -1.57 -4.85
CA ALA A 238 -2.07 -1.70 -4.13
C ALA A 238 -0.87 -1.40 -5.04
N VAL A 239 -0.81 -1.95 -6.25
CA VAL A 239 0.25 -1.64 -7.22
C VAL A 239 0.21 -0.15 -7.60
N LYS A 240 -0.99 0.39 -7.85
CA LYS A 240 -1.15 1.80 -8.25
C LYS A 240 -0.67 2.77 -7.17
N TRP A 241 -0.89 2.46 -5.89
CA TRP A 241 -0.47 3.32 -4.79
C TRP A 241 1.06 3.52 -4.77
N ALA A 242 1.82 2.45 -5.01
CA ALA A 242 3.27 2.54 -5.15
C ALA A 242 3.68 3.27 -6.44
N THR A 243 3.08 2.92 -7.58
CA THR A 243 3.50 3.47 -8.87
C THR A 243 3.11 4.95 -9.05
N ASP A 244 2.02 5.41 -8.46
CA ASP A 244 1.69 6.84 -8.38
C ASP A 244 2.75 7.61 -7.56
N TYR A 245 3.25 7.02 -6.47
CA TYR A 245 4.36 7.59 -5.71
C TYR A 245 5.66 7.61 -6.51
N PHE A 246 5.99 6.55 -7.24
CA PHE A 246 7.19 6.52 -8.09
C PHE A 246 7.15 7.58 -9.19
N LEU A 247 5.96 7.87 -9.75
CA LEU A 247 5.79 8.97 -10.71
C LEU A 247 6.05 10.35 -10.09
N LYS A 248 5.73 10.55 -8.81
CA LYS A 248 6.07 11.78 -8.06
C LYS A 248 7.56 11.83 -7.72
N ALA A 249 8.12 10.69 -7.36
CA ALA A 249 9.53 10.57 -6.98
C ALA A 249 10.48 10.75 -8.18
N TYR A 250 10.03 10.47 -9.42
CA TYR A 250 10.76 10.76 -10.66
C TYR A 250 10.52 12.23 -11.06
N THR A 251 11.32 13.14 -10.52
CA THR A 251 11.12 14.59 -10.59
C THR A 251 11.72 15.23 -11.84
N ALA A 252 12.73 14.61 -12.43
CA ALA A 252 13.38 15.06 -13.66
C ALA A 252 14.08 13.88 -14.34
N HIS A 253 14.53 14.10 -15.59
CA HIS A 253 15.32 13.11 -16.31
C HIS A 253 16.53 12.69 -15.48
N TRP A 254 16.62 11.38 -15.14
CA TRP A 254 17.66 10.78 -14.33
C TRP A 254 17.77 11.38 -12.91
N GLU A 255 16.66 11.75 -12.32
CA GLU A 255 16.55 12.17 -10.93
C GLU A 255 15.37 11.45 -10.26
N PHE A 256 15.65 10.68 -9.21
CA PHE A 256 14.65 9.88 -8.51
C PHE A 256 14.86 9.94 -7.00
N TYR A 257 13.80 10.29 -6.24
CA TYR A 257 13.82 10.27 -4.79
C TYR A 257 13.58 8.84 -4.29
N GLY A 258 14.66 8.25 -3.75
CA GLY A 258 14.67 6.84 -3.33
C GLY A 258 14.32 6.61 -1.87
N GLN A 259 14.30 7.67 -1.04
CA GLN A 259 13.95 7.56 0.38
C GLN A 259 13.35 8.86 0.89
N VAL A 260 12.31 8.75 1.74
CA VAL A 260 11.76 9.86 2.53
C VAL A 260 11.68 9.44 4.00
N GLY A 261 12.22 10.29 4.86
CA GLY A 261 12.47 9.99 6.28
C GLY A 261 13.87 9.42 6.50
N ARG A 262 14.41 9.67 7.68
CA ARG A 262 15.72 9.18 8.11
C ARG A 262 15.54 8.10 9.17
N GLY A 263 16.15 6.93 8.93
CA GLY A 263 15.90 5.75 9.73
C GLY A 263 16.18 5.93 11.23
N ASP A 264 17.28 6.58 11.61
CA ASP A 264 17.61 6.76 13.02
C ASP A 264 16.63 7.70 13.76
N LEU A 265 16.13 8.74 13.09
CA LEU A 265 15.10 9.63 13.65
C LEU A 265 13.76 8.92 13.77
N ASP A 266 13.37 8.19 12.73
CA ASP A 266 12.14 7.42 12.72
C ASP A 266 12.16 6.32 13.78
N HIS A 267 13.23 5.52 13.84
CA HIS A 267 13.35 4.43 14.82
C HIS A 267 13.44 4.92 16.28
N SER A 268 13.72 6.19 16.51
CA SER A 268 13.62 6.79 17.84
C SER A 268 12.20 7.19 18.22
N TYR A 269 11.26 7.21 17.26
CA TYR A 269 9.85 7.57 17.45
C TYR A 269 8.97 6.32 17.49
N TRP A 270 8.22 6.13 18.56
CA TRP A 270 7.22 5.07 18.63
C TRP A 270 5.83 5.68 18.84
N GLY A 271 5.11 5.83 17.78
CA GLY A 271 3.78 6.43 17.75
C GLY A 271 3.09 6.16 16.41
N ARG A 272 1.96 6.79 16.19
CA ARG A 272 1.26 6.68 14.90
C ARG A 272 1.79 7.70 13.90
N PRO A 273 1.74 7.39 12.58
CA PRO A 273 2.26 8.29 11.56
C PRO A 273 1.49 9.62 11.47
N GLU A 274 0.23 9.64 11.86
CA GLU A 274 -0.62 10.83 11.91
C GLU A 274 -0.11 11.91 12.89
N ASN A 275 0.72 11.52 13.86
CA ASN A 275 1.27 12.42 14.88
C ASN A 275 2.79 12.60 14.78
N MET A 276 3.41 12.21 13.67
CA MET A 276 4.85 12.39 13.46
C MET A 276 5.24 13.88 13.50
N THR A 277 6.32 14.18 14.21
CA THR A 277 6.88 15.54 14.31
C THR A 277 8.37 15.61 13.98
N MET A 278 9.02 14.46 13.76
CA MET A 278 10.42 14.41 13.36
C MET A 278 10.63 14.90 11.93
N GLU A 279 11.83 15.37 11.65
CA GLU A 279 12.23 15.72 10.29
C GLU A 279 12.19 14.47 9.38
N ARG A 280 11.67 14.66 8.19
CA ARG A 280 11.56 13.63 7.15
C ARG A 280 12.27 14.07 5.88
N PRO A 281 13.62 14.07 5.87
CA PRO A 281 14.39 14.52 4.71
C PRO A 281 14.16 13.59 3.52
N SER A 282 14.17 14.19 2.34
CA SER A 282 14.04 13.50 1.05
C SER A 282 15.41 13.25 0.44
N MET A 283 15.72 12.00 0.10
CA MET A 283 17.02 11.58 -0.42
C MET A 283 16.86 11.01 -1.84
N LYS A 284 17.76 11.39 -2.73
CA LYS A 284 17.65 11.04 -4.16
C LYS A 284 18.91 10.38 -4.73
N ILE A 285 18.71 9.75 -5.88
CA ILE A 285 19.75 9.41 -6.84
C ILE A 285 19.65 10.31 -8.07
N ASP A 286 20.80 10.66 -8.64
CA ASP A 286 20.90 11.45 -9.88
C ASP A 286 22.19 11.10 -10.66
N GLU A 287 22.47 11.80 -11.75
CA GLU A 287 23.68 11.53 -12.56
C GLU A 287 24.99 11.66 -11.78
N ALA A 288 25.05 12.53 -10.79
CA ALA A 288 26.25 12.75 -9.98
C ALA A 288 26.37 11.77 -8.80
N ALA A 289 25.25 11.23 -8.35
CA ALA A 289 25.11 10.28 -7.26
C ALA A 289 24.12 9.16 -7.67
N PRO A 290 24.53 8.21 -8.55
CA PRO A 290 23.62 7.21 -9.11
C PRO A 290 23.26 6.10 -8.12
N GLY A 291 22.27 5.26 -8.51
CA GLY A 291 21.82 4.10 -7.73
C GLY A 291 21.13 3.10 -8.63
N SER A 292 21.90 2.17 -9.20
CA SER A 292 21.43 1.31 -10.28
C SER A 292 20.39 0.28 -9.83
N GLU A 293 20.56 -0.34 -8.65
CA GLU A 293 19.59 -1.30 -8.12
C GLU A 293 18.25 -0.64 -7.83
N LEU A 294 18.26 0.53 -7.21
CA LEU A 294 17.03 1.29 -6.92
C LEU A 294 16.30 1.71 -8.20
N ALA A 295 17.03 2.26 -9.18
CA ALA A 295 16.46 2.66 -10.45
C ALA A 295 16.01 1.46 -11.29
N GLY A 296 16.78 0.36 -11.29
CA GLY A 296 16.45 -0.88 -11.98
C GLY A 296 15.21 -1.57 -11.44
N GLU A 297 15.12 -1.74 -10.12
CA GLU A 297 13.91 -2.32 -9.49
C GLU A 297 12.67 -1.46 -9.69
N THR A 298 12.81 -0.12 -9.58
CA THR A 298 11.68 0.77 -9.86
C THR A 298 11.25 0.70 -11.33
N ALA A 299 12.20 0.57 -12.25
CA ALA A 299 11.91 0.34 -13.67
C ALA A 299 11.14 -0.97 -13.90
N ALA A 300 11.55 -2.06 -13.25
CA ALA A 300 10.85 -3.34 -13.30
C ALA A 300 9.42 -3.22 -12.74
N ALA A 301 9.24 -2.59 -11.58
CA ALA A 301 7.93 -2.39 -10.97
C ALA A 301 6.97 -1.61 -11.88
N LEU A 302 7.45 -0.53 -12.51
CA LEU A 302 6.68 0.26 -13.46
C LEU A 302 6.38 -0.50 -14.75
N ALA A 303 7.32 -1.31 -15.26
CA ALA A 303 7.10 -2.16 -16.43
C ALA A 303 6.04 -3.25 -16.15
N ILE A 304 6.10 -3.90 -15.00
CA ILE A 304 5.08 -4.86 -14.51
C ILE A 304 3.72 -4.17 -14.41
N ALA A 305 3.67 -3.03 -13.73
CA ALA A 305 2.43 -2.27 -13.57
C ALA A 305 1.86 -1.85 -14.93
N SER A 306 2.69 -1.53 -15.92
CA SER A 306 2.21 -1.21 -17.26
C SER A 306 1.43 -2.35 -17.91
N ILE A 307 1.83 -3.60 -17.65
CA ILE A 307 1.10 -4.79 -18.11
C ILE A 307 -0.22 -4.91 -17.34
N VAL A 308 -0.20 -4.74 -16.01
CA VAL A 308 -1.40 -4.82 -15.14
C VAL A 308 -2.47 -3.81 -15.56
N PHE A 309 -2.06 -2.60 -15.98
CA PHE A 309 -2.99 -1.53 -16.36
C PHE A 309 -3.25 -1.43 -17.86
N LYS A 310 -2.63 -2.28 -18.69
CA LYS A 310 -2.71 -2.19 -20.16
C LYS A 310 -4.14 -2.10 -20.70
N GLU A 311 -5.06 -2.87 -20.15
CA GLU A 311 -6.46 -2.89 -20.56
C GLU A 311 -7.33 -1.97 -19.69
N ALA A 312 -7.05 -1.88 -18.39
CA ALA A 312 -7.87 -1.12 -17.45
C ALA A 312 -7.66 0.41 -17.58
N ASP A 313 -6.42 0.86 -17.82
CA ASP A 313 -6.06 2.27 -18.04
C ASP A 313 -4.87 2.37 -19.00
N PRO A 314 -5.11 2.30 -20.33
CA PRO A 314 -4.05 2.34 -21.33
C PRO A 314 -3.20 3.62 -21.31
N ALA A 315 -3.78 4.75 -20.89
CA ALA A 315 -3.07 6.02 -20.80
C ALA A 315 -2.07 6.00 -19.64
N TYR A 316 -2.50 5.50 -18.49
CA TYR A 316 -1.65 5.28 -17.32
C TYR A 316 -0.55 4.27 -17.63
N SER A 317 -0.90 3.13 -18.22
CA SER A 317 0.04 2.08 -18.65
C SER A 317 1.16 2.66 -19.53
N SER A 318 0.81 3.43 -20.56
CA SER A 318 1.79 4.05 -21.45
C SER A 318 2.68 5.07 -20.72
N LYS A 319 2.10 5.86 -19.80
CA LYS A 319 2.85 6.85 -19.00
C LYS A 319 3.92 6.18 -18.13
N ILE A 320 3.52 5.16 -17.34
CA ILE A 320 4.45 4.48 -16.42
C ILE A 320 5.51 3.69 -17.18
N LEU A 321 5.17 3.09 -18.33
CA LEU A 321 6.13 2.38 -19.17
C LEU A 321 7.22 3.33 -19.74
N GLY A 322 6.84 4.56 -20.08
CA GLY A 322 7.81 5.59 -20.49
C GLY A 322 8.83 5.88 -19.39
N VAL A 323 8.35 6.09 -18.15
CA VAL A 323 9.24 6.31 -16.99
C VAL A 323 10.07 5.06 -16.67
N ALA A 324 9.50 3.85 -16.79
CA ALA A 324 10.24 2.60 -16.62
C ALA A 324 11.45 2.52 -17.55
N SER A 325 11.25 2.84 -18.83
CA SER A 325 12.35 2.84 -19.81
C SER A 325 13.44 3.86 -19.48
N GLU A 326 13.06 5.07 -19.05
CA GLU A 326 14.03 6.11 -18.67
C GLU A 326 14.82 5.76 -17.42
N LEU A 327 14.18 5.18 -16.40
CA LEU A 327 14.85 4.71 -15.18
C LEU A 327 15.80 3.54 -15.47
N TYR A 328 15.42 2.62 -16.36
CA TYR A 328 16.30 1.54 -16.79
C TYR A 328 17.53 2.07 -17.53
N GLU A 329 17.36 3.02 -18.45
CA GLU A 329 18.48 3.67 -19.12
C GLU A 329 19.40 4.39 -18.13
N PHE A 330 18.84 5.03 -17.12
CA PHE A 330 19.63 5.64 -16.04
C PHE A 330 20.41 4.60 -15.24
N ALA A 331 19.75 3.52 -14.81
CA ALA A 331 20.36 2.43 -14.04
C ALA A 331 21.54 1.80 -14.77
N ASP A 332 21.43 1.57 -16.10
CA ASP A 332 22.45 0.92 -16.91
C ASP A 332 23.58 1.88 -17.30
N ALA A 333 23.26 3.14 -17.61
CA ALA A 333 24.25 4.12 -18.05
C ALA A 333 25.12 4.68 -16.90
N LYS A 334 24.58 4.75 -15.66
CA LYS A 334 25.23 5.36 -14.50
C LYS A 334 25.29 4.36 -13.34
N ARG A 335 26.19 3.38 -13.45
CA ARG A 335 26.25 2.23 -12.56
C ARG A 335 26.94 2.53 -11.24
N GLN A 336 26.18 2.44 -10.14
CA GLN A 336 26.66 2.53 -8.75
C GLN A 336 25.61 1.97 -7.82
N ASN A 337 26.05 1.39 -6.69
CA ASN A 337 25.13 1.00 -5.63
C ASN A 337 24.49 2.23 -4.98
N TYR A 338 23.16 2.22 -4.82
CA TYR A 338 22.38 3.38 -4.37
C TYR A 338 22.68 3.80 -2.92
N HIS A 339 23.04 2.85 -2.05
CA HIS A 339 23.39 3.16 -0.66
C HIS A 339 24.66 4.02 -0.53
N ILE A 340 25.48 4.15 -1.59
CA ILE A 340 26.59 5.11 -1.65
C ILE A 340 26.03 6.53 -1.82
N SER A 341 24.96 6.68 -2.60
CA SER A 341 24.29 7.95 -2.88
C SER A 341 23.29 8.33 -1.78
N ILE A 342 22.64 7.32 -1.17
CA ILE A 342 21.73 7.45 -0.03
C ILE A 342 22.31 6.68 1.16
N PRO A 343 23.27 7.27 1.91
CA PRO A 343 23.99 6.54 2.95
C PRO A 343 23.12 6.07 4.13
N ASP A 344 21.99 6.72 4.37
CA ASP A 344 21.03 6.30 5.41
C ASP A 344 20.49 4.89 5.12
N ALA A 345 20.25 4.56 3.85
CA ALA A 345 19.79 3.25 3.43
C ALA A 345 20.79 2.11 3.75
N ALA A 346 22.08 2.41 3.90
CA ALA A 346 23.09 1.38 4.16
C ALA A 346 22.88 0.62 5.48
N ALA A 347 22.18 1.21 6.45
CA ALA A 347 21.89 0.55 7.72
C ALA A 347 20.67 -0.40 7.67
N TYR A 348 19.84 -0.30 6.63
CA TYR A 348 18.54 -0.98 6.53
C TYR A 348 18.41 -1.83 5.27
N TYR A 349 18.67 -1.25 4.12
CA TYR A 349 18.48 -1.85 2.79
C TYR A 349 19.72 -1.70 1.89
N GLN A 350 20.90 -1.96 2.46
CA GLN A 350 22.11 -2.05 1.66
C GLN A 350 21.99 -3.23 0.69
N SER A 351 22.21 -3.01 -0.61
CA SER A 351 22.34 -4.12 -1.54
C SER A 351 23.66 -4.87 -1.31
N PHE A 352 23.57 -6.18 -1.16
CA PHE A 352 24.68 -7.13 -1.03
C PHE A 352 24.92 -7.89 -2.34
N SER A 353 23.89 -8.04 -3.20
CA SER A 353 23.98 -8.65 -4.53
C SER A 353 24.65 -7.72 -5.57
N GLY A 354 24.61 -6.42 -5.31
CA GLY A 354 25.02 -5.38 -6.26
C GLY A 354 23.80 -4.86 -7.04
N TYR A 355 23.94 -4.68 -8.37
CA TYR A 355 22.88 -4.12 -9.22
C TYR A 355 22.72 -4.90 -10.55
N TYR A 356 23.50 -5.95 -10.76
CA TYR A 356 23.45 -6.68 -12.03
C TYR A 356 22.18 -7.48 -12.20
N ASP A 357 21.64 -7.96 -11.13
CA ASP A 357 20.41 -8.73 -11.09
C ASP A 357 19.18 -7.84 -11.26
N GLU A 358 19.17 -6.60 -10.75
CA GLU A 358 18.11 -5.63 -11.05
C GLU A 358 18.15 -5.17 -12.51
N LEU A 359 19.34 -5.00 -13.09
CA LEU A 359 19.45 -4.67 -14.51
C LEU A 359 18.94 -5.81 -15.40
N LEU A 360 19.28 -7.07 -15.07
CA LEU A 360 18.73 -8.24 -15.73
C LEU A 360 17.21 -8.33 -15.56
N TRP A 361 16.74 -8.18 -14.34
CA TRP A 361 15.32 -8.22 -13.96
C TRP A 361 14.49 -7.18 -14.71
N ALA A 362 14.94 -5.93 -14.70
CA ALA A 362 14.27 -4.84 -15.41
C ALA A 362 14.26 -5.04 -16.93
N ALA A 363 15.36 -5.51 -17.50
CA ALA A 363 15.42 -5.79 -18.93
C ALA A 363 14.39 -6.86 -19.36
N LEU A 364 14.27 -7.96 -18.60
CA LEU A 364 13.28 -9.00 -18.88
C LEU A 364 11.84 -8.49 -18.75
N TRP A 365 11.53 -7.67 -17.74
CA TRP A 365 10.19 -7.10 -17.60
C TRP A 365 9.87 -6.05 -18.66
N LEU A 366 10.84 -5.23 -19.07
CA LEU A 366 10.69 -4.29 -20.19
C LEU A 366 10.46 -5.05 -21.50
N TYR A 367 11.18 -6.14 -21.74
CA TYR A 367 10.89 -7.02 -22.88
C TYR A 367 9.46 -7.54 -22.83
N ARG A 368 9.01 -8.06 -21.70
CA ARG A 368 7.65 -8.59 -21.53
C ARG A 368 6.57 -7.51 -21.75
N ALA A 369 6.86 -6.27 -21.38
CA ALA A 369 5.92 -5.15 -21.54
C ALA A 369 5.86 -4.60 -22.97
N THR A 370 7.00 -4.62 -23.71
CA THR A 370 7.16 -3.92 -24.99
C THR A 370 7.27 -4.84 -26.21
N ASP A 371 7.69 -6.09 -26.02
CA ASP A 371 8.09 -7.04 -27.08
C ASP A 371 9.32 -6.54 -27.91
N ASP A 372 10.11 -5.62 -27.34
CA ASP A 372 11.34 -5.11 -27.98
C ASP A 372 12.54 -6.00 -27.67
N ALA A 373 12.99 -6.76 -28.68
CA ALA A 373 14.09 -7.73 -28.57
C ALA A 373 15.42 -7.13 -28.08
N THR A 374 15.61 -5.82 -28.17
CA THR A 374 16.81 -5.16 -27.66
C THR A 374 16.98 -5.35 -26.15
N TYR A 375 15.88 -5.47 -25.41
CA TYR A 375 15.91 -5.76 -23.98
C TYR A 375 16.35 -7.20 -23.67
N LEU A 376 16.03 -8.20 -24.52
CA LEU A 376 16.59 -9.55 -24.36
C LEU A 376 18.10 -9.59 -24.58
N ASP A 377 18.61 -8.89 -25.57
CA ASP A 377 20.05 -8.80 -25.80
C ASP A 377 20.76 -8.15 -24.60
N ARG A 378 20.15 -7.10 -24.02
CA ARG A 378 20.68 -6.46 -22.79
C ARG A 378 20.59 -7.41 -21.59
N ALA A 379 19.49 -8.15 -21.43
CA ALA A 379 19.33 -9.14 -20.36
C ALA A 379 20.44 -10.21 -20.41
N ARG A 380 20.75 -10.76 -21.58
CA ARG A 380 21.88 -11.69 -21.76
C ARG A 380 23.22 -11.04 -21.42
N GLY A 381 23.39 -9.76 -21.77
CA GLY A 381 24.57 -8.98 -21.40
C GLY A 381 24.73 -8.87 -19.89
N HIS A 382 23.66 -8.47 -19.17
CA HIS A 382 23.66 -8.35 -17.71
C HIS A 382 23.86 -9.69 -17.01
N TYR A 383 23.25 -10.77 -17.53
CA TYR A 383 23.51 -12.13 -17.03
C TYR A 383 25.01 -12.46 -17.04
N ALA A 384 25.71 -12.13 -18.14
CA ALA A 384 27.13 -12.38 -18.27
C ALA A 384 28.02 -11.54 -17.33
N GLU A 385 27.48 -10.42 -16.82
CA GLU A 385 28.16 -9.53 -15.87
C GLU A 385 27.95 -9.97 -14.40
N ILE A 386 26.98 -10.84 -14.10
CA ILE A 386 26.76 -11.37 -12.74
C ILE A 386 28.05 -12.09 -12.29
N PRO A 387 28.63 -11.68 -11.14
CA PRO A 387 29.89 -12.28 -10.69
C PRO A 387 29.76 -13.79 -10.48
N THR A 388 30.62 -14.55 -11.14
CA THR A 388 30.69 -16.01 -10.97
C THR A 388 31.75 -16.38 -9.93
N SER A 389 31.31 -16.89 -8.78
CA SER A 389 32.23 -17.49 -7.80
C SER A 389 31.51 -18.64 -7.09
N PRO A 390 32.24 -19.58 -6.49
CA PRO A 390 31.64 -20.64 -5.67
C PRO A 390 30.80 -20.08 -4.49
N ASN A 391 31.10 -18.84 -4.07
CA ASN A 391 30.40 -18.16 -2.97
C ASN A 391 29.22 -17.32 -3.48
N ASN A 392 29.03 -17.20 -4.80
CA ASN A 392 27.90 -16.47 -5.40
C ASN A 392 26.81 -17.44 -5.89
N ARG A 393 26.59 -18.52 -5.14
CA ARG A 393 25.50 -19.45 -5.38
C ARG A 393 24.17 -18.73 -5.18
N LEU A 394 23.17 -19.08 -5.98
CA LEU A 394 21.80 -18.64 -5.77
C LEU A 394 21.24 -19.33 -4.54
N VAL A 395 20.90 -18.57 -3.52
CA VAL A 395 20.47 -19.09 -2.20
C VAL A 395 19.18 -18.43 -1.68
N GLN A 396 18.67 -17.43 -2.39
CA GLN A 396 17.46 -16.72 -2.01
C GLN A 396 16.79 -16.04 -3.21
N PHE A 397 15.60 -15.52 -2.99
CA PHE A 397 14.91 -14.52 -3.79
C PHE A 397 14.35 -13.49 -2.83
N SER A 398 14.71 -12.24 -2.99
CA SER A 398 14.35 -11.19 -2.02
C SER A 398 14.41 -9.79 -2.65
N TRP A 399 14.12 -8.76 -1.86
CA TRP A 399 14.32 -7.37 -2.25
C TRP A 399 15.77 -7.05 -2.66
N ASP A 400 16.76 -7.80 -2.18
CA ASP A 400 18.17 -7.64 -2.51
C ASP A 400 18.59 -8.47 -3.73
N ASP A 401 18.21 -9.76 -3.80
CA ASP A 401 18.68 -10.70 -4.83
C ASP A 401 17.52 -11.10 -5.77
N LYS A 402 17.52 -10.56 -6.99
CA LYS A 402 16.50 -10.79 -8.01
C LYS A 402 16.81 -11.98 -8.93
N ARG A 403 18.01 -12.60 -8.82
CA ARG A 403 18.48 -13.61 -9.79
C ARG A 403 17.48 -14.76 -9.96
N ALA A 404 16.93 -15.31 -8.88
CA ALA A 404 15.99 -16.43 -9.00
C ALA A 404 14.69 -16.05 -9.74
N GLY A 405 14.16 -14.86 -9.45
CA GLY A 405 13.01 -14.32 -10.18
C GLY A 405 13.32 -14.05 -11.65
N ALA A 406 14.47 -13.43 -11.93
CA ALA A 406 14.92 -13.15 -13.29
C ALA A 406 15.16 -14.44 -14.09
N PHE A 407 15.78 -15.45 -13.50
CA PHE A 407 15.99 -16.75 -14.16
C PHE A 407 14.65 -17.46 -14.41
N SER A 408 13.73 -17.45 -13.46
CA SER A 408 12.37 -17.95 -13.67
C SER A 408 11.72 -17.27 -14.89
N LEU A 409 11.67 -15.95 -14.88
CA LEU A 409 11.09 -15.16 -15.97
C LEU A 409 11.81 -15.39 -17.30
N GLY A 410 13.13 -15.47 -17.28
CA GLY A 410 13.96 -15.73 -18.44
C GLY A 410 13.69 -17.09 -19.10
N THR A 411 13.35 -18.13 -18.34
CA THR A 411 12.97 -19.44 -18.92
C THR A 411 11.74 -19.35 -19.82
N LEU A 412 10.82 -18.45 -19.53
CA LEU A 412 9.63 -18.20 -20.34
C LEU A 412 9.92 -17.31 -21.55
N LEU A 413 10.65 -16.21 -21.32
CA LEU A 413 10.80 -15.14 -22.30
C LEU A 413 11.92 -15.39 -23.30
N ASP A 414 12.94 -16.17 -22.92
CA ASP A 414 14.12 -16.48 -23.71
C ASP A 414 14.51 -17.96 -23.58
N PRO A 415 13.67 -18.90 -24.04
CA PRO A 415 13.87 -20.33 -23.86
C PRO A 415 15.11 -20.89 -24.61
N GLU A 416 15.68 -20.12 -25.54
CA GLU A 416 16.92 -20.49 -26.23
C GLU A 416 18.16 -20.26 -25.37
N PHE A 417 18.08 -19.36 -24.38
CA PHE A 417 19.16 -19.11 -23.41
C PHE A 417 19.01 -20.04 -22.21
N THR A 418 19.52 -21.26 -22.33
CA THR A 418 19.30 -22.37 -21.39
C THR A 418 19.93 -22.19 -20.02
N GLU A 419 20.80 -21.21 -19.86
CA GLU A 419 21.43 -20.84 -18.59
C GLU A 419 20.41 -20.42 -17.52
N TYR A 420 19.32 -19.77 -17.91
CA TYR A 420 18.22 -19.42 -16.99
C TYR A 420 17.59 -20.69 -16.40
N ALA A 421 17.20 -21.64 -17.27
CA ALA A 421 16.61 -22.90 -16.84
C ALA A 421 17.56 -23.71 -15.95
N THR A 422 18.85 -23.75 -16.31
CA THR A 422 19.87 -24.44 -15.52
C THR A 422 20.04 -23.79 -14.14
N GLY A 423 20.04 -22.45 -14.08
CA GLY A 423 20.20 -21.70 -12.84
C GLY A 423 19.04 -21.88 -11.88
N ILE A 424 17.80 -21.77 -12.37
CA ILE A 424 16.60 -21.91 -11.51
C ILE A 424 16.38 -23.35 -11.06
N GLN A 425 16.65 -24.36 -11.92
CA GLN A 425 16.60 -25.76 -11.53
C GLN A 425 17.60 -26.06 -10.41
N GLY A 426 18.85 -25.60 -10.58
CA GLY A 426 19.88 -25.77 -9.56
C GLY A 426 19.54 -25.09 -8.21
N PHE A 427 18.83 -23.97 -8.25
CA PHE A 427 18.33 -23.32 -7.04
C PHE A 427 17.23 -24.15 -6.36
N PHE A 428 16.26 -24.66 -7.11
CA PHE A 428 15.19 -25.48 -6.55
C PHE A 428 15.70 -26.82 -6.02
N ASP A 429 16.65 -27.46 -6.72
CA ASP A 429 17.28 -28.69 -6.23
C ASP A 429 18.01 -28.45 -4.91
N TRP A 430 18.74 -27.33 -4.80
CA TRP A 430 19.38 -26.95 -3.55
C TRP A 430 18.38 -26.68 -2.44
N VAL A 431 17.32 -25.89 -2.71
CA VAL A 431 16.28 -25.60 -1.73
C VAL A 431 15.66 -26.91 -1.22
N LYS A 432 15.31 -27.83 -2.10
CA LYS A 432 14.61 -29.06 -1.74
C LYS A 432 15.49 -30.06 -0.96
N HIS A 433 16.81 -30.08 -1.20
CA HIS A 433 17.67 -31.17 -0.75
C HIS A 433 18.84 -30.78 0.14
N GLU A 434 19.28 -29.53 0.11
CA GLU A 434 20.51 -29.10 0.77
C GLU A 434 20.33 -27.88 1.69
N ALA A 435 19.30 -27.03 1.45
CA ALA A 435 19.04 -25.87 2.28
C ALA A 435 18.70 -26.25 3.73
N PRO A 436 18.98 -25.38 4.70
CA PRO A 436 18.55 -25.61 6.08
C PRO A 436 17.02 -25.52 6.21
N TYR A 437 16.47 -26.33 7.14
CA TYR A 437 15.07 -26.35 7.50
C TYR A 437 14.93 -26.34 9.01
N THR A 438 13.85 -25.72 9.50
CA THR A 438 13.45 -25.93 10.89
C THR A 438 12.99 -27.38 11.11
N PRO A 439 12.98 -27.90 12.36
CA PRO A 439 12.51 -29.26 12.67
C PRO A 439 11.10 -29.56 12.15
N ALA A 440 10.20 -28.57 12.11
CA ALA A 440 8.83 -28.73 11.61
C ALA A 440 8.69 -28.49 10.10
N GLY A 441 9.78 -28.14 9.38
CA GLY A 441 9.86 -28.17 7.92
C GLY A 441 9.73 -26.82 7.20
N LEU A 442 9.86 -25.68 7.88
CA LEU A 442 10.03 -24.40 7.20
C LEU A 442 11.44 -24.31 6.63
N VAL A 443 11.60 -23.94 5.36
CA VAL A 443 12.92 -23.60 4.82
C VAL A 443 13.47 -22.36 5.55
N TYR A 444 14.69 -22.46 6.07
CA TYR A 444 15.29 -21.43 6.93
C TYR A 444 16.51 -20.81 6.29
N LEU A 445 16.28 -19.81 5.45
CA LEU A 445 17.34 -19.20 4.63
C LEU A 445 18.03 -18.02 5.31
N ASP A 446 17.34 -17.37 6.25
CA ASP A 446 17.86 -16.26 7.03
C ASP A 446 17.19 -16.24 8.42
N THR A 447 17.88 -15.69 9.40
CA THR A 447 17.33 -15.41 10.74
C THR A 447 16.29 -14.28 10.70
N TRP A 448 16.47 -13.32 9.81
CA TRP A 448 15.57 -12.17 9.67
C TRP A 448 14.50 -12.45 8.60
N GLY A 449 13.26 -12.63 9.04
CA GLY A 449 12.12 -12.87 8.17
C GLY A 449 12.13 -14.24 7.48
N PRO A 450 12.33 -15.38 8.19
CA PRO A 450 12.31 -16.71 7.57
C PRO A 450 11.01 -17.01 6.82
N ASN A 451 9.86 -16.54 7.31
CA ASN A 451 8.58 -16.68 6.61
C ASN A 451 8.57 -15.99 5.25
N ARG A 452 9.15 -14.79 5.15
CA ARG A 452 9.30 -14.04 3.90
C ARG A 452 10.07 -14.87 2.86
N HIS A 453 11.22 -15.40 3.26
CA HIS A 453 12.05 -16.21 2.37
C HIS A 453 11.34 -17.49 1.90
N ALA A 454 10.65 -18.18 2.80
CA ALA A 454 9.84 -19.35 2.45
C ALA A 454 8.71 -19.00 1.47
N ALA A 455 8.00 -17.89 1.70
CA ALA A 455 6.94 -17.41 0.81
C ALA A 455 7.47 -16.99 -0.56
N ASN A 456 8.63 -16.31 -0.62
CA ASN A 456 9.27 -15.91 -1.88
C ASN A 456 9.63 -17.12 -2.75
N VAL A 457 10.23 -18.14 -2.15
CA VAL A 457 10.55 -19.39 -2.87
C VAL A 457 9.29 -20.14 -3.28
N ALA A 458 8.28 -20.20 -2.40
CA ALA A 458 6.99 -20.84 -2.71
C ALA A 458 6.32 -20.18 -3.94
N PHE A 459 6.30 -18.85 -3.99
CA PHE A 459 5.79 -18.11 -5.15
C PHE A 459 6.52 -18.51 -6.45
N LEU A 460 7.85 -18.54 -6.45
CA LEU A 460 8.62 -18.95 -7.62
C LEU A 460 8.36 -20.41 -8.01
N MET A 461 8.21 -21.31 -7.03
CA MET A 461 7.91 -22.72 -7.32
C MET A 461 6.51 -22.87 -7.93
N PHE A 462 5.50 -22.16 -7.44
CA PHE A 462 4.17 -22.15 -8.06
C PHE A 462 4.22 -21.58 -9.49
N TRP A 463 4.96 -20.49 -9.68
CA TRP A 463 5.10 -19.88 -11.00
C TRP A 463 5.78 -20.82 -12.00
N ASN A 464 6.89 -21.44 -11.61
CA ASN A 464 7.61 -22.39 -12.46
C ASN A 464 6.79 -23.68 -12.70
N ALA A 465 6.02 -24.14 -11.71
CA ALA A 465 5.08 -25.23 -11.89
C ALA A 465 4.00 -24.89 -12.95
N LYS A 466 3.52 -23.65 -12.96
CA LYS A 466 2.58 -23.15 -13.99
C LYS A 466 3.21 -23.15 -15.38
N GLN A 467 4.54 -22.94 -15.49
CA GLN A 467 5.30 -23.06 -16.73
C GLN A 467 5.68 -24.51 -17.08
N GLY A 468 5.31 -25.49 -16.28
CA GLY A 468 5.54 -26.91 -16.54
C GLY A 468 6.80 -27.51 -15.92
N LEU A 469 7.54 -26.77 -15.09
CA LEU A 469 8.74 -27.26 -14.41
C LEU A 469 8.35 -28.01 -13.12
N ASP A 470 8.67 -29.32 -13.02
CA ASP A 470 8.47 -30.17 -11.83
C ASP A 470 7.14 -29.95 -11.11
N VAL A 471 6.05 -29.95 -11.90
CA VAL A 471 4.73 -29.41 -11.53
C VAL A 471 4.25 -29.89 -10.17
N GLU A 472 4.19 -31.20 -9.95
CA GLU A 472 3.64 -31.79 -8.73
C GLU A 472 4.56 -31.53 -7.53
N GLU A 473 5.86 -31.63 -7.73
CA GLU A 473 6.84 -31.45 -6.66
C GLU A 473 6.90 -29.99 -6.20
N ASN A 474 6.98 -29.04 -7.14
CA ASN A 474 7.03 -27.61 -6.86
C ASN A 474 5.74 -27.13 -6.20
N ARG A 475 4.56 -27.60 -6.66
CA ARG A 475 3.26 -27.30 -6.02
C ARG A 475 3.21 -27.84 -4.60
N SER A 476 3.57 -29.11 -4.41
CA SER A 476 3.55 -29.75 -3.09
C SER A 476 4.49 -29.05 -2.11
N TRP A 477 5.71 -28.71 -2.55
CA TRP A 477 6.66 -28.00 -1.72
C TRP A 477 6.15 -26.61 -1.33
N GLY A 478 5.72 -25.81 -2.32
CA GLY A 478 5.20 -24.47 -2.08
C GLY A 478 3.99 -24.45 -1.15
N GLN A 479 3.04 -25.38 -1.37
CA GLN A 479 1.86 -25.53 -0.50
C GLN A 479 2.27 -25.91 0.93
N GLY A 480 3.27 -26.77 1.12
CA GLY A 480 3.78 -27.16 2.44
C GLY A 480 4.34 -25.94 3.20
N GLN A 481 5.11 -25.07 2.53
CA GLN A 481 5.64 -23.86 3.16
C GLN A 481 4.54 -22.86 3.54
N ILE A 482 3.59 -22.61 2.64
CA ILE A 482 2.47 -21.70 2.94
C ILE A 482 1.57 -22.29 4.04
N ASN A 483 1.32 -23.60 4.05
CA ASN A 483 0.53 -24.25 5.11
C ASN A 483 1.24 -24.21 6.48
N TYR A 484 2.57 -24.34 6.51
CA TYR A 484 3.35 -24.11 7.73
C TYR A 484 3.08 -22.69 8.28
N ILE A 485 3.19 -21.67 7.41
CA ILE A 485 2.92 -20.26 7.77
C ILE A 485 1.49 -20.07 8.28
N LEU A 486 0.52 -20.78 7.71
CA LEU A 486 -0.91 -20.64 8.04
C LEU A 486 -1.34 -21.46 9.27
N GLY A 487 -0.51 -22.42 9.73
CA GLY A 487 -0.79 -23.07 11.02
C GLY A 487 -0.60 -24.58 11.14
N ASP A 488 0.08 -25.27 10.24
CA ASP A 488 0.33 -26.72 10.34
C ASP A 488 1.05 -27.10 11.65
N THR A 489 1.83 -26.19 12.23
CA THR A 489 2.51 -26.37 13.52
C THR A 489 1.64 -26.05 14.75
N GLY A 490 0.34 -25.73 14.56
CA GLY A 490 -0.58 -25.30 15.62
C GLY A 490 -0.51 -23.80 15.93
N ARG A 491 0.22 -23.03 15.12
CA ARG A 491 0.32 -21.56 15.17
C ARG A 491 0.33 -20.99 13.76
N SER A 492 -0.50 -19.98 13.52
CA SER A 492 -0.39 -19.12 12.35
C SER A 492 0.63 -18.01 12.60
N PHE A 493 1.33 -17.58 11.53
CA PHE A 493 2.22 -16.43 11.50
C PHE A 493 1.60 -15.22 10.78
N VAL A 494 0.31 -15.29 10.50
CA VAL A 494 -0.47 -14.21 9.87
C VAL A 494 -1.36 -13.54 10.90
N VAL A 495 -1.20 -12.25 11.09
CA VAL A 495 -1.99 -11.48 12.06
C VAL A 495 -3.48 -11.54 11.71
N GLY A 496 -4.31 -11.89 12.69
CA GLY A 496 -5.75 -11.98 12.54
C GLY A 496 -6.27 -13.27 11.88
N TYR A 497 -5.41 -14.21 11.46
CA TYR A 497 -5.83 -15.44 10.80
C TYR A 497 -5.36 -16.72 11.52
N GLY A 498 -6.22 -17.73 11.53
CA GLY A 498 -5.85 -19.09 11.92
C GLY A 498 -5.79 -19.33 13.43
N VAL A 499 -4.98 -20.32 13.84
CA VAL A 499 -4.84 -20.74 15.24
C VAL A 499 -3.68 -20.02 15.90
N ASN A 500 -3.89 -19.47 17.09
CA ASN A 500 -2.87 -18.73 17.86
C ASN A 500 -2.09 -17.69 17.01
N PRO A 501 -2.77 -16.81 16.25
CA PRO A 501 -2.09 -15.83 15.41
C PRO A 501 -1.31 -14.81 16.25
N PRO A 502 -0.31 -14.14 15.66
CA PRO A 502 0.37 -13.02 16.30
C PRO A 502 -0.62 -11.92 16.68
N LYS A 503 -0.47 -11.36 17.88
CA LYS A 503 -1.30 -10.26 18.41
C LYS A 503 -0.48 -9.03 18.76
N ARG A 504 0.84 -9.16 18.74
CA ARG A 504 1.81 -8.15 19.13
C ARG A 504 2.87 -7.95 18.05
N PRO A 505 2.47 -7.76 16.76
CA PRO A 505 3.46 -7.48 15.73
C PRO A 505 4.26 -6.22 16.09
N HIS A 506 5.53 -6.19 15.70
CA HIS A 506 6.40 -5.02 15.80
C HIS A 506 5.97 -3.98 14.78
N HIS A 507 4.90 -3.26 15.10
CA HIS A 507 4.30 -2.27 14.21
C HIS A 507 3.74 -1.11 15.03
N ARG A 508 4.32 0.07 14.87
CA ARG A 508 4.07 1.25 15.70
C ARG A 508 2.64 1.70 15.62
N SER A 509 2.13 1.89 14.41
CA SER A 509 0.79 2.40 14.17
C SER A 509 -0.30 1.51 14.79
N SER A 510 -0.23 0.18 14.59
CA SER A 510 -1.21 -0.75 15.16
C SER A 510 -1.09 -0.91 16.67
N SER A 511 0.06 -0.57 17.26
CA SER A 511 0.27 -0.58 18.71
C SER A 511 -0.38 0.60 19.44
N CYS A 512 -0.88 1.59 18.70
CA CYS A 512 -1.57 2.77 19.21
C CYS A 512 -3.07 2.51 19.38
N PRO A 513 -3.72 3.08 20.39
CA PRO A 513 -5.18 3.05 20.49
C PRO A 513 -5.81 3.84 19.34
N SER A 514 -7.10 3.65 19.10
CA SER A 514 -7.84 4.47 18.12
C SER A 514 -7.78 5.95 18.49
N MET A 515 -7.73 6.82 17.48
CA MET A 515 -7.86 8.27 17.70
C MET A 515 -9.22 8.59 18.35
N PRO A 516 -9.28 9.59 19.23
CA PRO A 516 -8.22 10.53 19.63
C PRO A 516 -7.33 10.03 20.80
N GLY A 517 -7.34 8.74 21.12
CA GLY A 517 -6.55 8.19 22.22
C GLY A 517 -5.07 8.54 22.10
N SER A 518 -4.46 8.95 23.21
CA SER A 518 -3.04 9.28 23.25
C SER A 518 -2.17 8.05 22.91
N CYS A 519 -1.20 8.23 22.02
CA CYS A 519 -0.16 7.24 21.73
C CYS A 519 1.20 7.91 21.94
N HIS A 520 2.00 7.35 22.81
CA HIS A 520 3.34 7.88 23.10
C HIS A 520 4.32 6.74 23.36
N ASP A 521 5.58 6.97 23.07
CA ASP A 521 6.67 6.01 23.02
C ASP A 521 6.74 5.04 24.20
N GLY A 522 6.70 5.57 25.40
CA GLY A 522 6.88 4.74 26.58
C GLY A 522 5.76 3.77 26.89
N TRP A 523 4.55 4.02 26.37
CA TRP A 523 3.39 3.17 26.62
C TRP A 523 3.15 2.18 25.48
N ALA A 524 3.02 2.65 24.25
CA ALA A 524 2.60 1.83 23.12
C ALA A 524 3.58 0.69 22.81
N GLU A 525 4.88 0.98 22.92
CA GLU A 525 5.94 -0.01 22.75
C GLU A 525 5.91 -1.08 23.85
N LYS A 526 5.76 -0.67 25.11
CA LYS A 526 6.02 -1.52 26.30
C LYS A 526 4.78 -2.16 26.90
N GLN A 527 3.58 -1.83 26.43
CA GLN A 527 2.37 -2.41 26.95
C GLN A 527 2.34 -3.93 26.70
N GLU A 528 1.93 -4.71 27.72
CA GLU A 528 1.98 -6.19 27.69
C GLU A 528 0.84 -6.83 26.89
N GLY A 529 -0.22 -6.09 26.59
CA GLY A 529 -1.39 -6.56 25.87
C GLY A 529 -1.18 -6.71 24.37
N PRO A 530 -2.16 -7.25 23.64
CA PRO A 530 -2.18 -7.23 22.18
C PRO A 530 -2.14 -5.80 21.65
N ASN A 531 -1.73 -5.63 20.39
CA ASN A 531 -1.86 -4.34 19.72
C ASN A 531 -3.34 -3.94 19.69
N PRO A 532 -3.68 -2.68 20.04
CA PRO A 532 -5.06 -2.20 20.03
C PRO A 532 -5.75 -2.32 18.67
N GLN A 533 -4.98 -2.20 17.59
CA GLN A 533 -5.47 -2.40 16.22
C GLN A 533 -5.00 -3.75 15.69
N THR A 534 -5.90 -4.52 15.12
CA THR A 534 -5.54 -5.75 14.43
C THR A 534 -5.01 -5.41 13.04
N LEU A 535 -3.73 -5.69 12.80
CA LEU A 535 -3.08 -5.50 11.51
C LEU A 535 -3.34 -6.73 10.62
N TYR A 536 -4.58 -6.87 10.16
CA TYR A 536 -5.03 -8.04 9.40
C TYR A 536 -4.12 -8.38 8.23
N GLY A 537 -3.76 -9.65 8.11
CA GLY A 537 -3.02 -10.19 6.99
C GLY A 537 -1.52 -9.91 6.97
N ALA A 538 -1.00 -9.17 7.95
CA ALA A 538 0.43 -8.96 8.06
C ALA A 538 1.15 -10.28 8.36
N LEU A 539 2.15 -10.61 7.58
CA LEU A 539 3.05 -11.74 7.78
C LEU A 539 4.18 -11.31 8.71
N VAL A 540 4.30 -11.91 9.89
CA VAL A 540 5.42 -11.64 10.79
C VAL A 540 6.68 -12.36 10.35
N GLY A 541 7.85 -11.90 10.80
CA GLY A 541 9.17 -12.44 10.49
C GLY A 541 9.25 -13.97 10.57
N GLY A 542 8.77 -14.56 11.66
CA GLY A 542 8.64 -16.01 11.76
C GLY A 542 9.41 -16.62 12.93
N PRO A 543 9.54 -17.96 12.97
CA PRO A 543 10.18 -18.67 14.05
C PRO A 543 11.72 -18.56 14.02
N SER A 544 12.35 -18.94 15.12
CA SER A 544 13.77 -19.27 15.14
C SER A 544 14.06 -20.58 14.40
N GLU A 545 15.34 -20.90 14.20
CA GLU A 545 15.80 -22.13 13.52
C GLU A 545 15.23 -23.42 14.15
N ASP A 546 14.86 -23.40 15.44
CA ASP A 546 14.32 -24.53 16.21
C ASP A 546 12.78 -24.53 16.32
N ASP A 547 12.07 -23.77 15.48
CA ASP A 547 10.62 -23.54 15.49
C ASP A 547 10.10 -22.76 16.72
N THR A 548 10.95 -22.24 17.59
CA THR A 548 10.49 -21.41 18.70
C THR A 548 10.04 -20.04 18.21
N TYR A 549 8.97 -19.52 18.79
CA TYR A 549 8.44 -18.19 18.49
C TYR A 549 7.76 -17.60 19.72
N THR A 550 8.10 -16.36 20.01
CA THR A 550 7.47 -15.56 21.05
C THR A 550 6.76 -14.37 20.42
N ASP A 551 5.46 -14.23 20.67
CA ASP A 551 4.66 -13.09 20.24
C ASP A 551 4.98 -11.87 21.13
N ASP A 552 6.06 -11.16 20.81
CA ASP A 552 6.56 -10.02 21.57
C ASP A 552 6.87 -8.83 20.68
N ARG A 553 6.17 -7.71 20.91
CA ARG A 553 6.26 -6.48 20.10
C ARG A 553 7.67 -5.90 20.03
N ILE A 554 8.48 -6.06 21.06
CA ILE A 554 9.85 -5.53 21.07
C ILE A 554 10.86 -6.43 20.34
N ASP A 555 10.49 -7.66 20.03
CA ASP A 555 11.29 -8.57 19.21
C ASP A 555 11.09 -8.28 17.73
N TYR A 556 11.83 -7.33 17.22
CA TYR A 556 11.75 -6.88 15.83
C TYR A 556 12.31 -7.91 14.82
N ILE A 557 13.03 -8.95 15.24
CA ILE A 557 13.52 -10.00 14.33
C ILE A 557 12.38 -10.96 13.95
N HIS A 558 11.62 -11.44 14.94
CA HIS A 558 10.60 -12.46 14.73
C HIS A 558 9.20 -11.88 14.51
N ASN A 559 8.92 -10.69 15.05
CA ASN A 559 7.59 -10.08 15.02
C ASN A 559 7.47 -8.85 14.11
N GLU A 560 8.56 -8.47 13.40
CA GLU A 560 8.47 -7.45 12.37
C GLU A 560 7.49 -7.89 11.27
N VAL A 561 6.83 -6.90 10.70
CA VAL A 561 6.00 -6.99 9.49
C VAL A 561 6.53 -5.98 8.50
N ALA A 562 6.52 -6.30 7.21
CA ALA A 562 7.03 -5.39 6.19
C ALA A 562 6.31 -5.59 4.86
N CYS A 563 6.34 -4.55 4.02
CA CYS A 563 5.74 -4.62 2.69
C CYS A 563 6.35 -5.76 1.86
N ASP A 564 7.68 -5.94 1.92
CA ASP A 564 8.36 -7.03 1.19
C ASP A 564 8.03 -8.42 1.74
N TYR A 565 7.65 -8.55 3.04
CA TYR A 565 7.23 -9.84 3.61
C TYR A 565 5.93 -10.34 2.98
N ASN A 566 4.98 -9.45 2.78
CA ASN A 566 3.68 -9.79 2.20
C ASN A 566 3.72 -9.94 0.67
N ALA A 567 4.72 -9.40 -0.02
CA ALA A 567 4.69 -9.23 -1.47
C ALA A 567 4.55 -10.56 -2.25
N ALA A 568 5.50 -11.47 -2.09
CA ALA A 568 5.40 -12.79 -2.73
C ALA A 568 4.37 -13.71 -2.02
N PHE A 569 4.12 -13.47 -0.73
CA PHE A 569 3.11 -14.23 0.03
C PHE A 569 1.72 -14.10 -0.59
N VAL A 570 1.27 -12.88 -0.93
CA VAL A 570 -0.03 -12.69 -1.60
C VAL A 570 -0.08 -13.35 -2.98
N GLY A 571 1.04 -13.34 -3.72
CA GLY A 571 1.15 -14.05 -5.00
C GLY A 571 1.08 -15.57 -4.86
N ALA A 572 1.73 -16.12 -3.82
CA ALA A 572 1.67 -17.56 -3.49
C ALA A 572 0.26 -17.99 -3.06
N LEU A 573 -0.45 -17.14 -2.32
CA LEU A 573 -1.86 -17.37 -1.96
C LEU A 573 -2.76 -17.36 -3.19
N ALA A 574 -2.56 -16.42 -4.12
CA ALA A 574 -3.31 -16.38 -5.37
C ALA A 574 -3.08 -17.66 -6.21
N ALA A 575 -1.84 -18.14 -6.27
CA ALA A 575 -1.53 -19.43 -6.91
C ALA A 575 -2.29 -20.60 -6.26
N LEU A 576 -2.35 -20.63 -4.92
CA LEU A 576 -3.09 -21.67 -4.19
C LEU A 576 -4.61 -21.57 -4.37
N VAL A 577 -5.17 -20.36 -4.50
CA VAL A 577 -6.58 -20.18 -4.86
C VAL A 577 -6.86 -20.73 -6.26
N GLU A 578 -5.96 -20.49 -7.21
CA GLU A 578 -6.10 -21.00 -8.60
C GLU A 578 -5.99 -22.53 -8.69
N ILE A 579 -5.15 -23.14 -7.84
CA ILE A 579 -4.90 -24.60 -7.88
C ILE A 579 -6.00 -25.41 -7.16
N ASN A 580 -6.66 -24.86 -6.15
CA ASN A 580 -7.63 -25.57 -5.29
C ASN A 580 -9.08 -25.16 -5.58
#